data_8e958979ed646ca4c291d8330dfb17a3
#
_entry.id   8e958979ed646ca4c291d8330dfb17a3
#
_cell.length_a   1.000
_cell.length_b   1.000
_cell.length_c   1.000
_cell.angle_alpha   90.00
_cell.angle_beta   90.00
_cell.angle_gamma   90.00
#
_symmetry.space_group_name_H-M   'P 1'
#
loop_
_entity.id
_entity.type
_entity.pdbx_description
1 polymer ?
#
loop_
_entity_poly.entity_id
_entity_poly.type
_entity_poly.pdbx_seq_one_letter_code
_entity_poly.pdbx_strand_id
1 'polypeptide(L)'
;MAMYDNANTVKASFDLNYVSEYLLQAQWAEFIELKKVIHAIAERKNAPVGILDIGIGNARIAKHLSGIKDIWDKVDLYDGTDNAMACVDISNEVIAELGIGDKVSAFFLDAKELDRLNKKYDMVITTWFTAGNFYPDDFPFDSYNGSGKRLDLTTNKKFTAIFTNAYNLLHPGGEIVIGACYKDNNATRLKQEESYQKMGMTVITDEKDSFTATKEQFWSQRFTKEKLFSYLDFIPKDKFTFTDLDTYEYAMQVRIKK
;
A
#
# COMPACT_ATOMS: atom_id res chain seq x y z
N MET A 1 -9.59 4.82 10.60
CA MET A 1 -8.67 3.98 11.44
C MET A 1 -8.15 4.91 12.50
N ALA A 2 -8.50 4.69 13.77
CA ALA A 2 -8.22 5.63 14.88
C ALA A 2 -6.75 6.05 15.00
N MET A 3 -5.82 5.19 14.56
CA MET A 3 -4.39 5.47 14.57
C MET A 3 -4.00 6.68 13.70
N TYR A 4 -4.75 6.96 12.65
CA TYR A 4 -4.45 8.06 11.71
C TYR A 4 -5.33 9.31 11.93
N ASP A 5 -6.07 9.36 13.06
CA ASP A 5 -6.99 10.47 13.33
C ASP A 5 -6.27 11.73 13.87
N ASN A 6 -4.99 11.63 14.22
CA ASN A 6 -4.21 12.80 14.65
C ASN A 6 -2.76 12.79 14.07
N ALA A 7 -2.23 13.98 13.83
CA ALA A 7 -0.93 14.19 13.22
C ALA A 7 0.25 13.60 14.02
N ASN A 8 0.19 13.55 15.35
CA ASN A 8 1.28 13.02 16.16
C ASN A 8 1.38 11.50 16.02
N THR A 9 0.25 10.79 16.02
CA THR A 9 0.21 9.35 15.80
C THR A 9 0.66 9.01 14.38
N VAL A 10 0.24 9.80 13.40
CA VAL A 10 0.70 9.65 12.01
C VAL A 10 2.21 9.85 11.91
N LYS A 11 2.77 10.92 12.48
CA LYS A 11 4.23 11.15 12.49
C LYS A 11 4.98 10.01 13.15
N ALA A 12 4.50 9.50 14.28
CA ALA A 12 5.10 8.37 14.99
C ALA A 12 5.06 7.07 14.15
N SER A 13 4.00 6.84 13.36
CA SER A 13 3.89 5.65 12.50
C SER A 13 4.88 5.65 11.33
N PHE A 14 5.42 6.80 10.97
CA PHE A 14 6.46 6.95 9.94
C PHE A 14 7.87 7.14 10.52
N ASP A 15 8.03 7.11 11.84
CA ASP A 15 9.34 7.25 12.48
C ASP A 15 10.16 5.96 12.30
N LEU A 16 11.22 6.06 11.51
CA LEU A 16 12.10 4.94 11.18
C LEU A 16 12.87 4.39 12.40
N ASN A 17 12.94 5.11 13.52
CA ASN A 17 13.58 4.62 14.74
C ASN A 17 12.82 3.44 15.37
N TYR A 18 11.53 3.27 15.04
CA TYR A 18 10.71 2.15 15.50
C TYR A 18 10.59 1.02 14.46
N VAL A 19 11.23 1.19 13.29
CA VAL A 19 11.15 0.23 12.19
C VAL A 19 12.25 -0.81 12.33
N SER A 20 11.90 -2.08 12.30
CA SER A 20 12.85 -3.18 12.34
C SER A 20 13.67 -3.29 11.06
N GLU A 21 14.86 -3.89 11.14
CA GLU A 21 15.78 -4.06 10.00
C GLU A 21 15.12 -4.72 8.78
N TYR A 22 14.31 -5.76 8.99
CA TYR A 22 13.63 -6.44 7.89
C TYR A 22 12.56 -5.57 7.21
N LEU A 23 11.91 -4.66 7.95
CA LEU A 23 11.00 -3.68 7.36
C LEU A 23 11.77 -2.64 6.54
N LEU A 24 12.93 -2.19 7.02
CA LEU A 24 13.79 -1.27 6.26
C LEU A 24 14.30 -1.94 4.97
N GLN A 25 14.71 -3.20 5.02
CA GLN A 25 15.10 -3.94 3.82
C GLN A 25 13.96 -4.04 2.81
N ALA A 26 12.75 -4.41 3.26
CA ALA A 26 11.58 -4.47 2.40
C ALA A 26 11.25 -3.10 1.77
N GLN A 27 11.39 -2.01 2.54
CA GLN A 27 11.19 -0.65 2.07
C GLN A 27 12.17 -0.25 0.97
N TRP A 28 13.46 -0.54 1.15
CA TRP A 28 14.48 -0.25 0.15
C TRP A 28 14.30 -1.08 -1.11
N ALA A 29 13.98 -2.38 -0.97
CA ALA A 29 13.73 -3.26 -2.10
C ALA A 29 12.47 -2.82 -2.87
N GLU A 30 11.38 -2.48 -2.17
CA GLU A 30 10.16 -1.91 -2.77
C GLU A 30 10.51 -0.71 -3.65
N PHE A 31 11.32 0.19 -3.12
CA PHE A 31 11.70 1.41 -3.81
C PHE A 31 12.56 1.14 -5.05
N ILE A 32 13.52 0.20 -4.95
CA ILE A 32 14.34 -0.21 -6.09
C ILE A 32 13.46 -0.81 -7.20
N GLU A 33 12.51 -1.67 -6.85
CA GLU A 33 11.60 -2.28 -7.80
C GLU A 33 10.64 -1.26 -8.44
N LEU A 34 10.12 -0.29 -7.66
CA LEU A 34 9.30 0.80 -8.19
C LEU A 34 10.04 1.61 -9.27
N LYS A 35 11.31 1.95 -9.04
CA LYS A 35 12.13 2.65 -10.05
C LYS A 35 12.25 1.87 -11.34
N LYS A 36 12.47 0.55 -11.26
CA LYS A 36 12.54 -0.31 -12.45
C LYS A 36 11.23 -0.30 -13.24
N VAL A 37 10.09 -0.30 -12.54
CA VAL A 37 8.76 -0.26 -13.17
C VAL A 37 8.55 1.08 -13.87
N ILE A 38 8.87 2.21 -13.21
CA ILE A 38 8.76 3.56 -13.79
C ILE A 38 9.61 3.65 -15.07
N HIS A 39 10.87 3.20 -15.03
CA HIS A 39 11.73 3.15 -16.20
C HIS A 39 11.11 2.33 -17.35
N ALA A 40 10.68 1.10 -17.05
CA ALA A 40 10.12 0.21 -18.05
C ALA A 40 8.84 0.75 -18.72
N ILE A 41 7.99 1.43 -17.94
CA ILE A 41 6.77 2.08 -18.46
C ILE A 41 7.15 3.28 -19.32
N ALA A 42 8.04 4.16 -18.84
CA ALA A 42 8.48 5.35 -19.56
C ALA A 42 9.15 4.99 -20.91
N GLU A 43 10.01 3.99 -20.93
CA GLU A 43 10.67 3.48 -22.14
C GLU A 43 9.65 2.91 -23.14
N ARG A 44 8.76 2.03 -22.69
CA ARG A 44 7.72 1.44 -23.53
C ARG A 44 6.79 2.48 -24.14
N LYS A 45 6.49 3.53 -23.38
CA LYS A 45 5.60 4.62 -23.75
C LYS A 45 6.31 5.69 -24.58
N ASN A 46 7.64 5.76 -24.47
CA ASN A 46 8.48 6.86 -24.97
C ASN A 46 8.00 8.24 -24.47
N ALA A 47 7.54 8.30 -23.22
CA ALA A 47 7.01 9.48 -22.57
C ALA A 47 7.06 9.33 -21.04
N PRO A 48 7.00 10.43 -20.28
CA PRO A 48 6.89 10.38 -18.83
C PRO A 48 5.62 9.67 -18.35
N VAL A 49 5.62 9.24 -17.09
CA VAL A 49 4.64 8.36 -16.44
C VAL A 49 3.73 9.17 -15.53
N GLY A 50 2.41 9.02 -15.68
CA GLY A 50 1.42 9.48 -14.73
C GLY A 50 1.20 8.41 -13.65
N ILE A 51 1.34 8.77 -12.39
CA ILE A 51 1.26 7.87 -11.23
C ILE A 51 0.08 8.25 -10.32
N LEU A 52 -0.68 7.27 -9.87
CA LEU A 52 -1.62 7.38 -8.76
C LEU A 52 -1.10 6.57 -7.57
N ASP A 53 -0.96 7.19 -6.41
CA ASP A 53 -0.55 6.57 -5.15
C ASP A 53 -1.75 6.45 -4.19
N ILE A 54 -2.19 5.23 -3.91
CA ILE A 54 -3.29 4.93 -3.00
C ILE A 54 -2.73 4.75 -1.58
N GLY A 55 -3.08 5.67 -0.68
CA GLY A 55 -2.52 5.74 0.66
C GLY A 55 -1.17 6.46 0.65
N ILE A 56 -1.14 7.71 0.17
CA ILE A 56 0.09 8.52 0.04
C ILE A 56 0.83 8.72 1.36
N GLY A 57 0.12 8.68 2.50
CA GLY A 57 0.68 8.80 3.85
C GLY A 57 1.40 10.12 4.09
N ASN A 58 2.73 10.10 4.14
CA ASN A 58 3.59 11.27 4.30
C ASN A 58 4.34 11.64 3.00
N ALA A 59 3.80 11.31 1.85
CA ALA A 59 4.41 11.51 0.53
C ALA A 59 5.82 10.88 0.37
N ARG A 60 6.12 9.80 1.12
CA ARG A 60 7.44 9.15 1.16
C ARG A 60 7.97 8.79 -0.22
N ILE A 61 7.13 8.21 -1.07
CA ILE A 61 7.54 7.77 -2.42
C ILE A 61 7.83 8.98 -3.31
N ALA A 62 6.92 9.97 -3.35
CA ALA A 62 7.12 11.19 -4.13
C ALA A 62 8.40 11.92 -3.70
N LYS A 63 8.63 12.09 -2.38
CA LYS A 63 9.86 12.65 -1.80
C LYS A 63 11.11 11.94 -2.29
N HIS A 64 11.09 10.61 -2.28
CA HIS A 64 12.26 9.81 -2.62
C HIS A 64 12.53 9.81 -4.13
N LEU A 65 11.47 9.74 -4.96
CA LEU A 65 11.57 9.84 -6.41
C LEU A 65 12.09 11.21 -6.85
N SER A 66 11.62 12.30 -6.23
CA SER A 66 12.04 13.68 -6.56
C SER A 66 13.52 13.94 -6.28
N GLY A 67 14.13 13.21 -5.34
CA GLY A 67 15.56 13.26 -5.05
C GLY A 67 16.45 12.58 -6.10
N ILE A 68 15.89 11.87 -7.09
CA ILE A 68 16.64 11.13 -8.11
C ILE A 68 16.27 11.67 -9.49
N LYS A 69 17.08 12.58 -10.01
CA LYS A 69 16.76 13.34 -11.22
C LYS A 69 16.36 12.49 -12.42
N ASP A 70 17.08 11.41 -12.72
CA ASP A 70 16.82 10.55 -13.90
C ASP A 70 15.50 9.79 -13.80
N ILE A 71 14.99 9.53 -12.59
CA ILE A 71 13.67 8.99 -12.33
C ILE A 71 12.61 10.10 -12.36
N TRP A 72 12.90 11.24 -11.70
CA TRP A 72 11.96 12.34 -11.60
C TRP A 72 11.63 12.97 -12.95
N ASP A 73 12.59 13.00 -13.84
CA ASP A 73 12.38 13.44 -15.24
C ASP A 73 11.43 12.51 -16.02
N LYS A 74 11.24 11.28 -15.54
CA LYS A 74 10.30 10.30 -16.11
C LYS A 74 8.91 10.33 -15.46
N VAL A 75 8.68 11.16 -14.47
CA VAL A 75 7.37 11.38 -13.85
C VAL A 75 6.77 12.68 -14.38
N ASP A 76 5.58 12.60 -14.95
CA ASP A 76 4.82 13.74 -15.45
C ASP A 76 3.82 14.26 -14.41
N LEU A 77 3.09 13.33 -13.81
CA LEU A 77 2.04 13.56 -12.83
C LEU A 77 2.15 12.55 -11.70
N TYR A 78 1.99 13.00 -10.47
CA TYR A 78 1.91 12.14 -9.29
C TYR A 78 0.72 12.58 -8.43
N ASP A 79 -0.39 11.91 -8.54
CA ASP A 79 -1.57 12.12 -7.69
C ASP A 79 -1.53 11.12 -6.53
N GLY A 80 -1.66 11.59 -5.29
CA GLY A 80 -1.76 10.75 -4.12
C GLY A 80 -3.11 10.89 -3.44
N THR A 81 -3.67 9.80 -2.95
CA THR A 81 -4.92 9.80 -2.18
C THR A 81 -4.71 9.21 -0.80
N ASP A 82 -5.42 9.73 0.19
CA ASP A 82 -5.49 9.14 1.53
C ASP A 82 -6.87 9.42 2.14
N ASN A 83 -7.38 8.51 2.95
CA ASN A 83 -8.63 8.67 3.67
C ASN A 83 -8.45 9.21 5.10
N ALA A 84 -7.22 9.58 5.47
CA ALA A 84 -6.87 10.27 6.69
C ALA A 84 -6.43 11.70 6.38
N MET A 85 -7.20 12.71 6.82
CA MET A 85 -6.89 14.12 6.56
C MET A 85 -5.50 14.48 7.07
N ALA A 86 -5.09 13.97 8.24
CA ALA A 86 -3.75 14.20 8.78
C ALA A 86 -2.62 13.71 7.87
N CYS A 87 -2.83 12.61 7.12
CA CYS A 87 -1.87 12.16 6.11
C CYS A 87 -1.81 13.12 4.92
N VAL A 88 -2.97 13.61 4.46
CA VAL A 88 -3.05 14.59 3.37
C VAL A 88 -2.36 15.90 3.75
N ASP A 89 -2.59 16.39 4.96
CA ASP A 89 -1.96 17.62 5.48
C ASP A 89 -0.43 17.48 5.53
N ILE A 90 0.08 16.38 6.11
CA ILE A 90 1.52 16.09 6.16
C ILE A 90 2.10 15.95 4.75
N SER A 91 1.39 15.28 3.83
CA SER A 91 1.83 15.18 2.44
C SER A 91 1.94 16.54 1.77
N ASN A 92 0.97 17.42 1.97
CA ASN A 92 1.00 18.78 1.42
C ASN A 92 2.14 19.63 2.00
N GLU A 93 2.44 19.49 3.31
CA GLU A 93 3.62 20.10 3.93
C GLU A 93 4.90 19.64 3.23
N VAL A 94 5.09 18.34 3.05
CA VAL A 94 6.26 17.75 2.39
C VAL A 94 6.36 18.20 0.91
N ILE A 95 5.25 18.22 0.18
CA ILE A 95 5.20 18.68 -1.22
C ILE A 95 5.64 20.13 -1.33
N ALA A 96 5.17 21.00 -0.42
CA ALA A 96 5.54 22.42 -0.38
C ALA A 96 7.01 22.61 0.00
N GLU A 97 7.51 21.92 1.03
CA GLU A 97 8.91 21.98 1.46
C GLU A 97 9.90 21.59 0.36
N LEU A 98 9.53 20.58 -0.46
CA LEU A 98 10.38 20.10 -1.55
C LEU A 98 10.19 20.88 -2.86
N GLY A 99 9.19 21.77 -2.94
CA GLY A 99 8.89 22.54 -4.15
C GLY A 99 8.50 21.67 -5.35
N ILE A 100 7.79 20.55 -5.11
CA ILE A 100 7.39 19.56 -6.15
C ILE A 100 5.90 19.63 -6.53
N GLY A 101 5.21 20.67 -6.09
CA GLY A 101 3.76 20.84 -6.32
C GLY A 101 3.35 21.07 -7.78
N ASP A 102 4.31 21.27 -8.67
CA ASP A 102 4.09 21.29 -10.12
C ASP A 102 3.71 19.92 -10.69
N LYS A 103 4.17 18.84 -10.05
CA LYS A 103 3.90 17.45 -10.46
C LYS A 103 3.09 16.65 -9.45
N VAL A 104 3.13 17.00 -8.16
CA VAL A 104 2.56 16.20 -7.07
C VAL A 104 1.36 16.90 -6.46
N SER A 105 0.25 16.16 -6.31
CA SER A 105 -0.95 16.60 -5.60
C SER A 105 -1.40 15.53 -4.61
N ALA A 106 -1.85 15.93 -3.41
CA ALA A 106 -2.43 15.02 -2.43
C ALA A 106 -3.92 15.35 -2.21
N PHE A 107 -4.77 14.31 -2.20
CA PHE A 107 -6.22 14.44 -2.10
C PHE A 107 -6.78 13.64 -0.93
N PHE A 108 -7.70 14.22 -0.17
CA PHE A 108 -8.53 13.48 0.76
C PHE A 108 -9.59 12.70 -0.03
N LEU A 109 -9.39 11.38 -0.15
CA LEU A 109 -10.27 10.50 -0.92
C LEU A 109 -10.18 9.06 -0.41
N ASP A 110 -11.35 8.44 -0.16
CA ASP A 110 -11.40 7.00 0.11
C ASP A 110 -11.05 6.20 -1.16
N ALA A 111 -10.21 5.20 -1.02
CA ALA A 111 -9.80 4.33 -2.13
C ALA A 111 -10.98 3.61 -2.82
N LYS A 112 -12.14 3.50 -2.18
CA LYS A 112 -13.37 3.01 -2.82
C LYS A 112 -13.94 3.99 -3.85
N GLU A 113 -13.58 5.26 -3.78
CA GLU A 113 -14.11 6.36 -4.60
C GLU A 113 -13.09 6.87 -5.64
N LEU A 114 -12.09 6.07 -6.01
CA LEU A 114 -11.04 6.47 -6.96
C LEU A 114 -11.58 6.88 -8.34
N ASP A 115 -12.73 6.36 -8.73
CA ASP A 115 -13.43 6.74 -9.97
C ASP A 115 -13.77 8.23 -10.04
N ARG A 116 -13.87 8.92 -8.89
CA ARG A 116 -14.09 10.38 -8.82
C ARG A 116 -12.89 11.19 -9.33
N LEU A 117 -11.70 10.61 -9.44
CA LEU A 117 -10.54 11.31 -10.00
C LEU A 117 -10.71 11.64 -11.48
N ASN A 118 -11.53 10.89 -12.19
CA ASN A 118 -11.87 11.13 -13.61
C ASN A 118 -10.64 11.36 -14.51
N LYS A 119 -9.53 10.68 -14.20
CA LYS A 119 -8.24 10.72 -14.88
C LYS A 119 -7.80 9.30 -15.22
N LYS A 120 -6.79 9.17 -16.07
CA LYS A 120 -6.09 7.91 -16.35
C LYS A 120 -4.63 8.03 -15.97
N TYR A 121 -4.05 6.90 -15.58
CA TYR A 121 -2.67 6.80 -15.13
C TYR A 121 -1.94 5.68 -15.87
N ASP A 122 -0.64 5.78 -15.95
CA ASP A 122 0.21 4.73 -16.48
C ASP A 122 0.58 3.71 -15.40
N MET A 123 0.56 4.16 -14.15
CA MET A 123 0.90 3.36 -12.99
C MET A 123 -0.01 3.72 -11.81
N VAL A 124 -0.59 2.72 -11.17
CA VAL A 124 -1.27 2.87 -9.88
C VAL A 124 -0.48 2.11 -8.85
N ILE A 125 -0.10 2.77 -7.76
CA ILE A 125 0.69 2.14 -6.69
C ILE A 125 -0.07 2.15 -5.37
N THR A 126 0.25 1.19 -4.52
CA THR A 126 0.00 1.20 -3.08
C THR A 126 1.23 0.64 -2.41
N THR A 127 1.81 1.34 -1.46
CA THR A 127 3.14 1.04 -0.91
C THR A 127 3.10 0.83 0.59
N TRP A 128 4.19 0.33 1.16
CA TRP A 128 4.35 0.22 2.61
C TRP A 128 3.20 -0.53 3.29
N PHE A 129 2.85 -1.70 2.73
CA PHE A 129 1.82 -2.59 3.27
C PHE A 129 0.39 -2.03 3.30
N THR A 130 0.13 -0.87 2.68
CA THR A 130 -1.19 -0.22 2.64
C THR A 130 -2.28 -1.16 2.13
N ALA A 131 -2.00 -2.00 1.13
CA ALA A 131 -2.96 -2.97 0.61
C ALA A 131 -3.44 -3.95 1.69
N GLY A 132 -2.60 -4.27 2.68
CA GLY A 132 -2.96 -5.07 3.84
C GLY A 132 -3.98 -4.40 4.77
N ASN A 133 -4.15 -3.08 4.68
CA ASN A 133 -5.04 -2.32 5.54
C ASN A 133 -6.48 -2.21 5.00
N PHE A 134 -6.77 -2.80 3.84
CA PHE A 134 -8.12 -2.78 3.26
C PHE A 134 -9.00 -3.90 3.87
N TYR A 135 -9.28 -3.78 5.16
CA TYR A 135 -10.14 -4.74 5.89
C TYR A 135 -11.62 -4.61 5.49
N PRO A 136 -12.42 -5.68 5.67
CA PRO A 136 -13.87 -5.62 5.48
C PRO A 136 -14.50 -4.54 6.37
N ASP A 137 -15.44 -3.75 5.82
CA ASP A 137 -16.06 -2.61 6.52
C ASP A 137 -16.83 -3.01 7.79
N ASP A 138 -17.25 -4.28 7.89
CA ASP A 138 -18.01 -4.86 9.01
C ASP A 138 -17.13 -5.65 10.00
N PHE A 139 -15.80 -5.50 9.97
CA PHE A 139 -14.93 -6.21 10.90
C PHE A 139 -15.18 -5.79 12.36
N PRO A 140 -15.50 -6.74 13.26
CA PRO A 140 -15.94 -6.43 14.61
C PRO A 140 -14.75 -6.28 15.58
N PHE A 141 -13.96 -5.22 15.47
CA PHE A 141 -12.77 -4.98 16.31
C PHE A 141 -13.01 -5.16 17.82
N ASP A 142 -14.18 -4.71 18.32
CA ASP A 142 -14.47 -4.71 19.75
C ASP A 142 -14.79 -6.11 20.30
N SER A 143 -15.22 -7.03 19.46
CA SER A 143 -15.65 -8.38 19.86
C SER A 143 -14.81 -9.51 19.29
N TYR A 144 -13.90 -9.24 18.36
CA TYR A 144 -13.03 -10.25 17.80
C TYR A 144 -11.96 -10.69 18.81
N ASN A 145 -11.78 -12.00 18.98
CA ASN A 145 -10.84 -12.56 19.93
C ASN A 145 -10.05 -13.77 19.42
N GLY A 146 -10.03 -13.99 18.10
CA GLY A 146 -9.32 -15.12 17.46
C GLY A 146 -9.88 -16.52 17.77
N SER A 147 -10.46 -16.72 18.94
CA SER A 147 -10.96 -18.04 19.41
C SER A 147 -12.44 -18.30 19.08
N GLY A 148 -13.16 -17.27 18.62
CA GLY A 148 -14.59 -17.33 18.28
C GLY A 148 -14.87 -17.69 16.83
N LYS A 149 -15.93 -17.11 16.29
CA LYS A 149 -16.28 -17.25 14.86
C LYS A 149 -15.22 -16.57 14.02
N ARG A 150 -14.49 -17.36 13.21
CA ARG A 150 -13.44 -16.82 12.33
C ARG A 150 -14.02 -15.95 11.23
N LEU A 151 -13.28 -14.92 10.89
CA LEU A 151 -13.57 -14.13 9.71
C LEU A 151 -13.27 -14.96 8.45
N ASP A 152 -14.26 -15.08 7.58
CA ASP A 152 -14.05 -15.66 6.27
C ASP A 152 -13.43 -14.62 5.34
N LEU A 153 -12.15 -14.82 5.00
CA LEU A 153 -11.39 -14.03 4.05
C LEU A 153 -11.11 -14.77 2.73
N THR A 154 -12.02 -15.67 2.34
CA THR A 154 -11.99 -16.23 0.96
C THR A 154 -12.29 -15.16 -0.08
N THR A 155 -13.04 -14.12 0.32
CA THR A 155 -13.30 -12.91 -0.47
C THR A 155 -13.07 -11.65 0.39
N ASN A 156 -12.70 -10.55 -0.24
CA ASN A 156 -12.66 -9.23 0.38
C ASN A 156 -13.24 -8.21 -0.60
N LYS A 157 -14.53 -7.92 -0.47
CA LYS A 157 -15.26 -7.03 -1.38
C LYS A 157 -14.65 -5.63 -1.46
N LYS A 158 -14.15 -5.09 -0.34
CA LYS A 158 -13.51 -3.78 -0.30
C LYS A 158 -12.22 -3.78 -1.10
N PHE A 159 -11.36 -4.78 -0.88
CA PHE A 159 -10.13 -4.95 -1.65
C PHE A 159 -10.42 -5.06 -3.15
N THR A 160 -11.36 -5.93 -3.52
CA THR A 160 -11.78 -6.11 -4.91
C THR A 160 -12.29 -4.80 -5.53
N ALA A 161 -13.15 -4.05 -4.83
CA ALA A 161 -13.69 -2.78 -5.33
C ALA A 161 -12.59 -1.73 -5.56
N ILE A 162 -11.66 -1.57 -4.60
CA ILE A 162 -10.54 -0.64 -4.70
C ILE A 162 -9.69 -0.96 -5.95
N PHE A 163 -9.29 -2.23 -6.10
CA PHE A 163 -8.42 -2.61 -7.21
C PHE A 163 -9.15 -2.70 -8.55
N THR A 164 -10.47 -2.91 -8.56
CA THR A 164 -11.29 -2.75 -9.78
C THR A 164 -11.26 -1.29 -10.24
N ASN A 165 -11.46 -0.34 -9.34
CA ASN A 165 -11.37 1.09 -9.66
C ASN A 165 -9.95 1.45 -10.12
N ALA A 166 -8.92 1.01 -9.41
CA ALA A 166 -7.53 1.22 -9.79
C ALA A 166 -7.21 0.69 -11.21
N TYR A 167 -7.67 -0.53 -11.52
CA TYR A 167 -7.49 -1.14 -12.84
C TYR A 167 -8.21 -0.37 -13.94
N ASN A 168 -9.43 0.13 -13.64
CA ASN A 168 -10.18 0.95 -14.57
C ASN A 168 -9.50 2.29 -14.86
N LEU A 169 -8.79 2.87 -13.89
CA LEU A 169 -8.06 4.14 -14.05
C LEU A 169 -6.73 3.97 -14.83
N LEU A 170 -6.26 2.76 -15.09
CA LEU A 170 -5.07 2.58 -15.91
C LEU A 170 -5.34 2.86 -17.39
N HIS A 171 -4.34 3.43 -18.05
CA HIS A 171 -4.22 3.39 -19.51
C HIS A 171 -4.02 1.95 -20.01
N PRO A 172 -4.35 1.63 -21.27
CA PRO A 172 -3.92 0.38 -21.88
C PRO A 172 -2.39 0.23 -21.79
N GLY A 173 -1.92 -0.93 -21.31
CA GLY A 173 -0.50 -1.19 -21.06
C GLY A 173 0.05 -0.58 -19.76
N GLY A 174 -0.78 0.06 -18.95
CA GLY A 174 -0.41 0.52 -17.60
C GLY A 174 -0.31 -0.64 -16.60
N GLU A 175 0.18 -0.35 -15.41
CA GLU A 175 0.41 -1.36 -14.37
C GLU A 175 -0.08 -0.92 -12.99
N ILE A 176 -0.71 -1.84 -12.25
CA ILE A 176 -0.85 -1.70 -10.80
C ILE A 176 0.40 -2.29 -10.15
N VAL A 177 0.93 -1.60 -9.15
CA VAL A 177 2.01 -2.10 -8.30
C VAL A 177 1.58 -2.06 -6.83
N ILE A 178 1.35 -3.23 -6.26
CA ILE A 178 1.28 -3.38 -4.81
C ILE A 178 2.73 -3.49 -4.35
N GLY A 179 3.27 -2.39 -3.85
CA GLY A 179 4.70 -2.21 -3.64
C GLY A 179 5.26 -3.20 -2.63
N ALA A 180 4.75 -3.18 -1.39
CA ALA A 180 5.02 -4.21 -0.42
C ALA A 180 3.72 -4.75 0.15
N CYS A 181 3.56 -6.08 0.18
CA CYS A 181 2.53 -6.75 0.95
C CYS A 181 3.11 -7.91 1.75
N TYR A 182 2.53 -8.14 2.92
CA TYR A 182 2.97 -9.21 3.82
C TYR A 182 2.67 -10.58 3.22
N LYS A 183 3.67 -11.47 3.23
CA LYS A 183 3.49 -12.87 2.84
C LYS A 183 2.79 -13.64 3.97
N ASP A 184 1.83 -14.48 3.63
CA ASP A 184 1.06 -15.26 4.61
C ASP A 184 1.84 -16.51 5.03
N ASN A 185 2.65 -16.34 6.08
CA ASN A 185 3.40 -17.42 6.75
C ASN A 185 3.55 -17.11 8.25
N ASN A 186 3.92 -18.12 9.02
CA ASN A 186 4.02 -18.00 10.47
C ASN A 186 5.14 -17.03 10.92
N ALA A 187 6.25 -16.97 10.21
CA ALA A 187 7.34 -16.06 10.54
C ALA A 187 6.92 -14.59 10.39
N THR A 188 6.20 -14.28 9.31
CA THR A 188 5.64 -12.94 9.08
C THR A 188 4.62 -12.57 10.16
N ARG A 189 3.72 -13.53 10.52
CA ARG A 189 2.74 -13.31 11.60
C ARG A 189 3.43 -12.92 12.91
N LEU A 190 4.39 -13.68 13.35
CA LEU A 190 5.12 -13.43 14.60
C LEU A 190 5.81 -12.05 14.60
N LYS A 191 6.44 -11.68 13.48
CA LYS A 191 7.07 -10.36 13.34
C LYS A 191 6.07 -9.21 13.38
N GLN A 192 4.89 -9.38 12.77
CA GLN A 192 3.82 -8.38 12.86
C GLN A 192 3.33 -8.20 14.29
N GLU A 193 3.03 -9.32 14.98
CA GLU A 193 2.58 -9.30 16.37
C GLU A 193 3.62 -8.64 17.29
N GLU A 194 4.89 -8.99 17.14
CA GLU A 194 6.00 -8.37 17.88
C GLU A 194 6.08 -6.85 17.63
N SER A 195 5.97 -6.43 16.38
CA SER A 195 6.00 -5.01 16.02
C SER A 195 4.85 -4.23 16.65
N TYR A 196 3.63 -4.77 16.61
CA TYR A 196 2.47 -4.09 17.19
C TYR A 196 2.53 -4.05 18.71
N GLN A 197 3.01 -5.12 19.36
CA GLN A 197 3.24 -5.13 20.80
C GLN A 197 4.29 -4.11 21.22
N LYS A 198 5.39 -3.95 20.46
CA LYS A 198 6.41 -2.91 20.70
C LYS A 198 5.84 -1.48 20.59
N MET A 199 4.84 -1.29 19.73
CA MET A 199 4.11 -0.01 19.63
C MET A 199 3.03 0.15 20.72
N GLY A 200 2.91 -0.78 21.67
CA GLY A 200 1.94 -0.73 22.74
C GLY A 200 0.52 -1.17 22.36
N MET A 201 0.36 -1.82 21.21
CA MET A 201 -0.95 -2.30 20.73
C MET A 201 -1.27 -3.70 21.28
N THR A 202 -2.57 -3.95 21.46
CA THR A 202 -3.08 -5.24 21.96
C THR A 202 -3.60 -6.10 20.81
N VAL A 203 -2.85 -7.13 20.42
CA VAL A 203 -3.25 -8.08 19.37
C VAL A 203 -4.47 -8.90 19.80
N ILE A 204 -5.47 -9.02 18.92
CA ILE A 204 -6.74 -9.74 19.14
C ILE A 204 -6.92 -10.97 18.22
N THR A 205 -5.96 -11.24 17.32
CA THR A 205 -5.95 -12.36 16.38
C THR A 205 -5.14 -13.55 16.92
N ASP A 206 -5.33 -14.72 16.32
CA ASP A 206 -4.58 -15.93 16.66
C ASP A 206 -3.72 -16.45 15.47
N GLU A 207 -3.04 -17.57 15.69
CA GLU A 207 -2.14 -18.18 14.71
C GLU A 207 -2.78 -18.65 13.39
N LYS A 208 -4.11 -18.82 13.38
CA LYS A 208 -4.86 -19.31 12.22
C LYS A 208 -5.44 -18.18 11.37
N ASP A 209 -5.39 -16.96 11.88
CA ASP A 209 -5.83 -15.79 11.12
C ASP A 209 -4.77 -15.40 10.07
N SER A 210 -5.20 -15.13 8.84
CA SER A 210 -4.32 -14.60 7.78
C SER A 210 -4.15 -13.08 7.84
N PHE A 211 -4.45 -12.49 8.98
CA PHE A 211 -4.30 -11.07 9.29
C PHE A 211 -3.91 -10.89 10.74
N THR A 212 -3.42 -9.73 11.09
CA THR A 212 -3.21 -9.30 12.48
C THR A 212 -4.06 -8.06 12.73
N ALA A 213 -4.89 -8.10 13.78
CA ALA A 213 -5.71 -6.98 14.21
C ALA A 213 -5.46 -6.66 15.67
N THR A 214 -5.71 -5.41 16.08
CA THR A 214 -5.51 -4.94 17.46
C THR A 214 -6.75 -4.26 18.01
N LYS A 215 -6.84 -4.14 19.35
CA LYS A 215 -7.92 -3.40 20.02
C LYS A 215 -7.95 -1.92 19.61
N GLU A 216 -6.80 -1.37 19.26
CA GLU A 216 -6.62 0.00 18.79
C GLU A 216 -7.06 0.19 17.34
N GLN A 217 -7.78 -0.81 16.80
CA GLN A 217 -8.37 -0.82 15.46
C GLN A 217 -7.32 -0.76 14.33
N PHE A 218 -6.13 -1.27 14.57
CA PHE A 218 -5.16 -1.52 13.52
C PHE A 218 -5.40 -2.89 12.88
N TRP A 219 -5.24 -2.97 11.57
CA TRP A 219 -5.43 -4.18 10.78
C TRP A 219 -4.31 -4.31 9.76
N SER A 220 -3.82 -5.55 9.57
CA SER A 220 -2.86 -5.85 8.52
C SER A 220 -3.01 -7.28 8.01
N GLN A 221 -3.47 -7.42 6.77
CA GLN A 221 -3.66 -8.71 6.11
C GLN A 221 -2.36 -9.22 5.51
N ARG A 222 -2.16 -10.53 5.60
CA ARG A 222 -1.11 -11.29 4.90
C ARG A 222 -1.71 -11.96 3.67
N PHE A 223 -0.90 -12.11 2.62
CA PHE A 223 -1.35 -12.61 1.34
C PHE A 223 -0.56 -13.82 0.87
N THR A 224 -1.26 -14.79 0.28
CA THR A 224 -0.71 -15.75 -0.66
C THR A 224 -1.00 -15.29 -2.09
N LYS A 225 -0.32 -15.89 -3.07
CA LYS A 225 -0.62 -15.64 -4.50
C LYS A 225 -2.06 -16.04 -4.83
N GLU A 226 -2.51 -17.19 -4.30
CA GLU A 226 -3.86 -17.72 -4.49
C GLU A 226 -4.94 -16.77 -3.95
N LYS A 227 -4.69 -16.16 -2.79
CA LYS A 227 -5.60 -15.18 -2.20
C LYS A 227 -5.70 -13.93 -3.07
N LEU A 228 -4.59 -13.42 -3.57
CA LEU A 228 -4.60 -12.28 -4.50
C LEU A 228 -5.32 -12.62 -5.81
N PHE A 229 -5.12 -13.82 -6.37
CA PHE A 229 -5.87 -14.26 -7.54
C PHE A 229 -7.37 -14.39 -7.26
N SER A 230 -7.77 -14.82 -6.05
CA SER A 230 -9.17 -14.90 -5.65
C SER A 230 -9.81 -13.52 -5.49
N TYR A 231 -9.10 -12.55 -4.91
CA TYR A 231 -9.62 -11.19 -4.73
C TYR A 231 -9.68 -10.39 -6.04
N LEU A 232 -8.85 -10.73 -7.00
CA LEU A 232 -8.71 -10.04 -8.29
C LEU A 232 -9.00 -10.98 -9.47
N ASP A 233 -10.02 -11.83 -9.31
CA ASP A 233 -10.40 -12.89 -10.24
C ASP A 233 -10.85 -12.38 -11.63
N PHE A 234 -11.18 -11.09 -11.71
CA PHE A 234 -11.47 -10.41 -12.97
C PHE A 234 -10.21 -10.13 -13.82
N ILE A 235 -9.00 -10.39 -13.29
CA ILE A 235 -7.73 -10.20 -14.00
C ILE A 235 -7.10 -11.58 -14.27
N PRO A 236 -6.73 -11.89 -15.52
CA PRO A 236 -6.03 -13.12 -15.88
C PRO A 236 -4.75 -13.32 -15.09
N LYS A 237 -4.48 -14.55 -14.62
CA LYS A 237 -3.33 -14.85 -13.75
C LYS A 237 -1.97 -14.58 -14.38
N ASP A 238 -1.86 -14.67 -15.70
CA ASP A 238 -0.65 -14.37 -16.48
C ASP A 238 -0.28 -12.87 -16.48
N LYS A 239 -1.19 -12.00 -16.04
CA LYS A 239 -0.93 -10.57 -15.86
C LYS A 239 -0.17 -10.24 -14.59
N PHE A 240 -0.07 -11.18 -13.64
CA PHE A 240 0.57 -10.98 -12.36
C PHE A 240 2.05 -11.36 -12.40
N THR A 241 2.88 -10.54 -11.79
CA THR A 241 4.29 -10.84 -11.50
C THR A 241 4.52 -10.63 -10.01
N PHE A 242 5.19 -11.57 -9.36
CA PHE A 242 5.52 -11.54 -7.93
C PHE A 242 7.02 -11.46 -7.77
N THR A 243 7.50 -10.55 -6.92
CA THR A 243 8.91 -10.37 -6.59
C THR A 243 9.08 -10.37 -5.08
N ASP A 244 9.94 -11.22 -4.54
CA ASP A 244 10.28 -11.19 -3.12
C ASP A 244 11.13 -9.96 -2.82
N LEU A 245 10.79 -9.23 -1.75
CA LEU A 245 11.43 -7.96 -1.38
C LEU A 245 12.51 -8.12 -0.29
N ASP A 246 12.60 -9.29 0.31
CA ASP A 246 13.54 -9.56 1.39
C ASP A 246 13.98 -11.03 1.43
N THR A 247 15.06 -11.28 2.15
CA THR A 247 15.60 -12.64 2.35
C THR A 247 14.88 -13.43 3.45
N TYR A 248 13.97 -12.81 4.18
CA TYR A 248 13.26 -13.41 5.33
C TYR A 248 11.86 -13.91 4.98
N GLU A 249 11.50 -13.89 3.69
CA GLU A 249 10.15 -14.24 3.21
C GLU A 249 9.01 -13.43 3.88
N TYR A 250 9.30 -12.19 4.21
CA TYR A 250 8.39 -11.30 4.94
C TYR A 250 7.45 -10.53 4.01
N ALA A 251 7.99 -10.01 2.92
CA ALA A 251 7.27 -9.14 2.00
C ALA A 251 7.47 -9.53 0.54
N MET A 252 6.47 -9.24 -0.28
CA MET A 252 6.53 -9.37 -1.72
C MET A 252 5.94 -8.13 -2.39
N GLN A 253 6.43 -7.81 -3.58
CA GLN A 253 5.81 -6.89 -4.51
C GLN A 253 4.95 -7.66 -5.49
N VAL A 254 3.81 -7.08 -5.88
CA VAL A 254 2.92 -7.63 -6.90
C VAL A 254 2.73 -6.60 -7.99
N ARG A 255 3.03 -6.98 -9.23
CA ARG A 255 2.75 -6.16 -10.42
C ARG A 255 1.63 -6.79 -11.22
N ILE A 256 0.72 -5.97 -11.69
CA ILE A 256 -0.45 -6.41 -12.46
C ILE A 256 -0.54 -5.55 -13.72
N LYS A 257 -0.40 -6.19 -14.89
CA LYS A 257 -0.46 -5.50 -16.18
C LYS A 257 -1.88 -5.43 -16.72
N LYS A 258 -2.22 -4.28 -17.29
CA LYS A 258 -3.49 -4.09 -18.02
C LYS A 258 -3.37 -4.46 -19.49
#